data_b9741b1167cd57da8d7af43cd08c0fd4
#
_entry.id   b9741b1167cd57da8d7af43cd08c0fd4
#
_cell.length_a   1.000
_cell.length_b   1.000
_cell.length_c   1.000
_cell.angle_alpha   90.00
_cell.angle_beta   90.00
_cell.angle_gamma   90.00
#
_symmetry.space_group_name_H-M   'P 1'
#
loop_
_entity.id
_entity.type
_entity.pdbx_description
1 polymer ?
#
loop_
_entity_poly.entity_id
_entity_poly.type
_entity_poly.pdbx_seq_one_letter_code
_entity_poly.pdbx_strand_id
1 'polypeptide(L)'
;MNNKDSLISIIIPVYNVEKHIEQCLNSIKKQSYQNFEVIIVNDGSLDNTESICKRITQSDVRFRYFSKENGGVSSARNFGLDNANGHYITFIDGDDWVEENHLELLINSLIENNSDVAISSYKQFNNIDIFFYRAYTKQERFLLNFNKMHKNEFLLDFPKLLSTNVCFNNAVSKLFKRNLVKDIRFDDKLKYAEDLDFYFRLYLNTESISFVNEATYVYRLHEDSTTSGFTQEYAEQELSIFKKMYEKIYELGLPTINYLNKLESLLDFRKNFLANKVLLNEYLEYLDDIKNNAIYPNKLISIVVPVYNVAPYLNLCLESIMNQSYPHFEVLLINDGSRDNSKDICLEFAERDNRFKYIEQKNAGLSVARNTGILNATGEFITLIDGDNFVDHNYLEELYRAALKNDSEIVIGSYKEFNEEDNNYYIHVFEYKEEHYINRELIENIAQVENKGLEFQKIWGNLYHKRLFENLMFPIDKNIEDTRTNYKLYMESCKTTYIHKDLYVYRIRKGSISDNISEEFLTNELEALLERIAVLSIIGIDISEEKKNLHDRLEVRLQQAKDAGLENTEIFRRCTEILYLVDGK
;
A
#
# COMPACT_ATOMS: atom_id res chain seq x y z
N MET A 1 32.14 -14.06 -11.32
CA MET A 1 31.64 -15.38 -11.80
C MET A 1 30.31 -15.09 -12.51
N ASN A 2 30.15 -15.62 -13.75
CA ASN A 2 28.86 -15.48 -14.44
C ASN A 2 27.81 -16.23 -13.64
N ASN A 3 26.85 -15.51 -13.04
CA ASN A 3 25.77 -16.11 -12.25
C ASN A 3 24.89 -17.11 -13.03
N LYS A 4 25.00 -17.14 -14.35
CA LYS A 4 24.27 -18.06 -15.24
C LYS A 4 24.68 -19.55 -15.12
N ASP A 5 25.77 -19.86 -14.44
CA ASP A 5 26.25 -21.24 -14.25
C ASP A 5 26.23 -21.69 -12.79
N SER A 6 25.34 -21.09 -11.97
CA SER A 6 25.26 -21.40 -10.54
C SER A 6 24.48 -22.68 -10.27
N LEU A 7 25.00 -23.57 -9.43
CA LEU A 7 24.35 -24.83 -9.06
C LEU A 7 23.00 -24.58 -8.37
N ILE A 8 21.96 -25.28 -8.83
CA ILE A 8 20.62 -25.33 -8.24
C ILE A 8 20.44 -26.67 -7.52
N SER A 9 20.04 -26.65 -6.25
CA SER A 9 19.58 -27.85 -5.52
C SER A 9 18.07 -27.99 -5.65
N ILE A 10 17.62 -29.08 -6.22
CA ILE A 10 16.21 -29.47 -6.33
C ILE A 10 15.93 -30.49 -5.24
N ILE A 11 15.06 -30.15 -4.29
CA ILE A 11 14.70 -30.99 -3.16
C ILE A 11 13.35 -31.63 -3.45
N ILE A 12 13.27 -32.97 -3.39
CA ILE A 12 12.07 -33.75 -3.70
C ILE A 12 11.74 -34.64 -2.51
N PRO A 13 10.80 -34.23 -1.65
CA PRO A 13 10.24 -35.12 -0.64
C PRO A 13 9.36 -36.16 -1.32
N VAL A 14 9.49 -37.43 -0.92
CA VAL A 14 8.67 -38.51 -1.50
C VAL A 14 8.17 -39.45 -0.39
N TYR A 15 6.87 -39.78 -0.48
CA TYR A 15 6.22 -40.72 0.40
C TYR A 15 5.04 -41.38 -0.33
N ASN A 16 5.14 -42.69 -0.61
CA ASN A 16 4.09 -43.50 -1.30
C ASN A 16 3.62 -42.88 -2.63
N VAL A 17 4.55 -42.51 -3.54
CA VAL A 17 4.29 -41.84 -4.82
C VAL A 17 4.72 -42.69 -6.03
N GLU A 18 4.71 -44.05 -5.91
CA GLU A 18 5.18 -44.95 -6.94
C GLU A 18 4.55 -44.71 -8.32
N LYS A 19 3.27 -44.25 -8.35
CA LYS A 19 2.53 -43.98 -9.58
C LYS A 19 3.01 -42.73 -10.35
N HIS A 20 3.67 -41.79 -9.67
CA HIS A 20 3.91 -40.46 -10.20
C HIS A 20 5.39 -40.08 -10.25
N ILE A 21 6.20 -40.60 -9.34
CA ILE A 21 7.60 -40.22 -9.16
C ILE A 21 8.45 -40.38 -10.42
N GLU A 22 8.21 -41.35 -11.25
CA GLU A 22 8.96 -41.55 -12.49
C GLU A 22 8.75 -40.39 -13.49
N GLN A 23 7.51 -39.89 -13.61
CA GLN A 23 7.19 -38.72 -14.42
C GLN A 23 7.86 -37.47 -13.86
N CYS A 24 7.79 -37.26 -12.55
CA CYS A 24 8.46 -36.14 -11.85
C CYS A 24 9.97 -36.12 -12.19
N LEU A 25 10.68 -37.18 -11.89
CA LEU A 25 12.14 -37.27 -12.09
C LEU A 25 12.54 -37.17 -13.57
N ASN A 26 11.75 -37.71 -14.49
CA ASN A 26 11.99 -37.57 -15.92
C ASN A 26 11.79 -36.14 -16.44
N SER A 27 10.87 -35.37 -15.88
CA SER A 27 10.67 -33.97 -16.22
C SER A 27 11.88 -33.10 -15.79
N ILE A 28 12.48 -33.44 -14.66
CA ILE A 28 13.68 -32.78 -14.15
C ILE A 28 14.91 -33.13 -15.00
N LYS A 29 15.08 -34.38 -15.44
CA LYS A 29 16.15 -34.78 -16.36
C LYS A 29 16.16 -33.96 -17.64
N LYS A 30 14.99 -33.57 -18.13
CA LYS A 30 14.81 -32.85 -19.40
C LYS A 30 14.96 -31.33 -19.28
N GLN A 31 15.24 -30.79 -18.09
CA GLN A 31 15.38 -29.34 -17.93
C GLN A 31 16.41 -28.76 -18.87
N SER A 32 16.12 -27.61 -19.49
CA SER A 32 17.06 -26.87 -20.37
C SER A 32 18.26 -26.34 -19.58
N TYR A 33 18.07 -25.93 -18.32
CA TYR A 33 19.16 -25.58 -17.42
C TYR A 33 19.77 -26.85 -16.83
N GLN A 34 21.07 -27.09 -17.08
CA GLN A 34 21.74 -28.39 -16.79
C GLN A 34 22.55 -28.40 -15.49
N ASN A 35 22.91 -27.23 -14.90
CA ASN A 35 23.72 -27.19 -13.69
C ASN A 35 22.88 -27.29 -12.41
N PHE A 36 22.40 -28.48 -12.15
CA PHE A 36 21.60 -28.77 -10.95
C PHE A 36 22.02 -30.08 -10.28
N GLU A 37 21.71 -30.23 -9.01
CA GLU A 37 21.66 -31.49 -8.27
C GLU A 37 20.23 -31.75 -7.81
N VAL A 38 19.85 -33.03 -7.69
CA VAL A 38 18.56 -33.47 -7.19
C VAL A 38 18.74 -34.24 -5.91
N ILE A 39 18.03 -33.87 -4.86
CA ILE A 39 18.06 -34.48 -3.53
C ILE A 39 16.71 -35.11 -3.29
N ILE A 40 16.60 -36.40 -3.52
CA ILE A 40 15.37 -37.18 -3.30
C ILE A 40 15.41 -37.66 -1.85
N VAL A 41 14.41 -37.28 -1.06
CA VAL A 41 14.29 -37.68 0.34
C VAL A 41 13.05 -38.55 0.51
N ASN A 42 13.27 -39.85 0.63
CA ASN A 42 12.22 -40.83 0.91
C ASN A 42 11.90 -40.85 2.42
N ASP A 43 10.71 -40.42 2.75
CA ASP A 43 10.20 -40.33 4.11
C ASP A 43 9.52 -41.65 4.58
N GLY A 44 10.19 -42.77 4.31
CA GLY A 44 9.74 -44.10 4.76
C GLY A 44 8.59 -44.68 3.93
N SER A 45 8.61 -44.54 2.61
CA SER A 45 7.61 -45.14 1.73
C SER A 45 7.51 -46.68 1.90
N LEU A 46 6.29 -47.17 1.80
CA LEU A 46 5.96 -48.60 1.90
C LEU A 46 5.65 -49.25 0.55
N ASP A 47 5.54 -48.49 -0.52
CA ASP A 47 5.31 -48.88 -1.89
C ASP A 47 6.63 -49.00 -2.70
N ASN A 48 6.54 -49.09 -4.03
CA ASN A 48 7.72 -49.21 -4.90
C ASN A 48 8.49 -47.88 -5.13
N THR A 49 8.16 -46.78 -4.44
CA THR A 49 8.80 -45.46 -4.59
C THR A 49 10.32 -45.56 -4.46
N GLU A 50 10.80 -46.30 -3.44
CA GLU A 50 12.23 -46.48 -3.21
C GLU A 50 12.96 -47.09 -4.38
N SER A 51 12.42 -48.21 -4.93
CA SER A 51 13.03 -48.96 -6.02
C SER A 51 13.11 -48.13 -7.31
N ILE A 52 12.07 -47.32 -7.59
CA ILE A 52 12.03 -46.39 -8.74
C ILE A 52 13.09 -45.29 -8.59
N CYS A 53 13.16 -44.65 -7.41
CA CYS A 53 14.15 -43.61 -7.14
C CYS A 53 15.60 -44.13 -7.28
N LYS A 54 15.91 -45.27 -6.68
CA LYS A 54 17.25 -45.91 -6.77
C LYS A 54 17.64 -46.23 -8.21
N ARG A 55 16.72 -46.72 -9.04
CA ARG A 55 16.95 -46.99 -10.45
C ARG A 55 17.34 -45.72 -11.21
N ILE A 56 16.68 -44.61 -10.94
CA ILE A 56 16.94 -43.34 -11.62
C ILE A 56 18.24 -42.72 -11.17
N THR A 57 18.58 -42.75 -9.86
CA THR A 57 19.86 -42.26 -9.33
C THR A 57 21.08 -43.01 -9.88
N GLN A 58 20.93 -44.30 -10.21
CA GLN A 58 22.00 -45.07 -10.86
C GLN A 58 22.29 -44.61 -12.30
N SER A 59 21.32 -43.99 -12.96
CA SER A 59 21.40 -43.58 -14.37
C SER A 59 21.90 -42.14 -14.57
N ASP A 60 21.91 -41.32 -13.52
CA ASP A 60 22.28 -39.89 -13.60
C ASP A 60 22.91 -39.44 -12.29
N VAL A 61 24.21 -39.08 -12.34
CA VAL A 61 25.03 -38.69 -11.17
C VAL A 61 24.55 -37.41 -10.47
N ARG A 62 23.73 -36.62 -11.11
CA ARG A 62 23.13 -35.42 -10.53
C ARG A 62 22.06 -35.74 -9.46
N PHE A 63 21.54 -36.97 -9.45
CA PHE A 63 20.49 -37.42 -8.54
C PHE A 63 21.08 -38.16 -7.36
N ARG A 64 20.76 -37.69 -6.15
CA ARG A 64 21.15 -38.27 -4.87
C ARG A 64 19.91 -38.76 -4.13
N TYR A 65 19.93 -39.99 -3.64
CA TYR A 65 18.81 -40.61 -2.92
C TYR A 65 19.16 -40.78 -1.44
N PHE A 66 18.23 -40.38 -0.59
CA PHE A 66 18.28 -40.57 0.85
C PHE A 66 16.98 -41.21 1.35
N SER A 67 17.08 -42.07 2.36
CA SER A 67 15.93 -42.67 3.04
C SER A 67 16.01 -42.35 4.53
N LYS A 68 14.88 -42.05 5.14
CA LYS A 68 14.75 -41.82 6.57
C LYS A 68 13.45 -42.43 7.10
N GLU A 69 13.32 -42.56 8.42
CA GLU A 69 12.05 -42.89 9.05
C GLU A 69 11.03 -41.78 8.80
N ASN A 70 9.75 -42.18 8.66
CA ASN A 70 8.67 -41.24 8.38
C ASN A 70 8.57 -40.17 9.49
N GLY A 71 8.71 -38.93 9.11
CA GLY A 71 8.64 -37.76 9.98
C GLY A 71 7.80 -36.61 9.37
N GLY A 72 7.14 -36.89 8.23
CA GLY A 72 6.32 -35.92 7.51
C GLY A 72 7.12 -35.07 6.52
N VAL A 73 6.38 -34.38 5.65
CA VAL A 73 6.93 -33.59 4.53
C VAL A 73 7.90 -32.49 5.01
N SER A 74 7.60 -31.81 6.12
CA SER A 74 8.47 -30.81 6.75
C SER A 74 9.85 -31.39 7.09
N SER A 75 9.88 -32.56 7.73
CA SER A 75 11.09 -33.25 8.10
C SER A 75 11.91 -33.68 6.86
N ALA A 76 11.22 -34.17 5.81
CA ALA A 76 11.87 -34.55 4.55
C ALA A 76 12.47 -33.33 3.84
N ARG A 77 11.73 -32.19 3.76
CA ARG A 77 12.24 -30.94 3.16
C ARG A 77 13.43 -30.39 3.95
N ASN A 78 13.39 -30.42 5.30
CA ASN A 78 14.48 -30.00 6.16
C ASN A 78 15.75 -30.84 5.92
N PHE A 79 15.59 -32.16 5.85
CA PHE A 79 16.69 -33.06 5.54
C PHE A 79 17.32 -32.72 4.17
N GLY A 80 16.48 -32.39 3.18
CA GLY A 80 16.92 -31.96 1.86
C GLY A 80 17.69 -30.63 1.91
N LEU A 81 17.24 -29.64 2.68
CA LEU A 81 17.92 -28.36 2.92
C LEU A 81 19.31 -28.56 3.53
N ASP A 82 19.45 -29.48 4.48
CA ASP A 82 20.74 -29.75 5.15
C ASP A 82 21.76 -30.44 4.21
N ASN A 83 21.29 -31.11 3.15
CA ASN A 83 22.12 -31.80 2.16
C ASN A 83 22.31 -31.03 0.85
N ALA A 84 21.75 -29.82 0.71
CA ALA A 84 21.81 -29.00 -0.47
C ALA A 84 23.16 -28.27 -0.58
N ASN A 85 23.81 -28.37 -1.76
CA ASN A 85 25.10 -27.71 -2.03
C ASN A 85 24.95 -26.51 -2.98
N GLY A 86 23.81 -26.39 -3.69
CA GLY A 86 23.55 -25.33 -4.67
C GLY A 86 23.56 -23.93 -4.06
N HIS A 87 23.81 -22.95 -4.91
CA HIS A 87 23.66 -21.54 -4.56
C HIS A 87 22.18 -21.14 -4.45
N TYR A 88 21.35 -21.85 -5.20
CA TYR A 88 19.90 -21.68 -5.23
C TYR A 88 19.20 -22.99 -4.85
N ILE A 89 17.99 -22.86 -4.31
CA ILE A 89 17.15 -23.99 -3.88
C ILE A 89 15.77 -23.85 -4.51
N THR A 90 15.21 -24.98 -4.92
CA THR A 90 13.79 -25.15 -5.29
C THR A 90 13.26 -26.45 -4.73
N PHE A 91 11.96 -26.52 -4.47
CA PHE A 91 11.24 -27.73 -4.11
C PHE A 91 10.35 -28.17 -5.26
N ILE A 92 10.27 -29.47 -5.48
CA ILE A 92 9.33 -30.12 -6.40
C ILE A 92 8.72 -31.30 -5.65
N ASP A 93 7.40 -31.38 -5.59
CA ASP A 93 6.73 -32.51 -4.94
C ASP A 93 6.76 -33.76 -5.85
N GLY A 94 6.90 -34.93 -5.24
CA GLY A 94 7.19 -36.18 -5.97
C GLY A 94 6.03 -36.69 -6.85
N ASP A 95 4.83 -36.17 -6.70
CA ASP A 95 3.63 -36.45 -7.49
C ASP A 95 3.38 -35.44 -8.62
N ASP A 96 4.16 -34.33 -8.67
CA ASP A 96 4.07 -33.26 -9.64
C ASP A 96 5.11 -33.39 -10.76
N TRP A 97 5.12 -32.45 -11.72
CA TRP A 97 6.19 -32.34 -12.72
C TRP A 97 6.36 -30.91 -13.22
N VAL A 98 7.44 -30.65 -13.96
CA VAL A 98 7.79 -29.32 -14.45
C VAL A 98 8.03 -29.31 -15.96
N GLU A 99 7.75 -28.18 -16.62
CA GLU A 99 8.08 -27.97 -18.03
C GLU A 99 9.61 -27.87 -18.24
N GLU A 100 10.08 -28.12 -19.45
CA GLU A 100 11.52 -28.22 -19.77
C GLU A 100 12.31 -26.91 -19.48
N ASN A 101 11.65 -25.75 -19.53
CA ASN A 101 12.24 -24.43 -19.31
C ASN A 101 12.05 -23.89 -17.87
N HIS A 102 11.50 -24.67 -16.93
CA HIS A 102 11.15 -24.21 -15.59
C HIS A 102 12.32 -23.60 -14.82
N LEU A 103 13.43 -24.32 -14.71
CA LEU A 103 14.61 -23.85 -14.00
C LEU A 103 15.25 -22.64 -14.70
N GLU A 104 15.29 -22.67 -16.02
CA GLU A 104 15.90 -21.60 -16.83
C GLU A 104 15.15 -20.27 -16.67
N LEU A 105 13.83 -20.29 -16.70
CA LEU A 105 13.02 -19.10 -16.50
C LEU A 105 13.17 -18.53 -15.09
N LEU A 106 13.17 -19.37 -14.07
CA LEU A 106 13.36 -18.95 -12.69
C LEU A 106 14.74 -18.33 -12.44
N ILE A 107 15.81 -18.98 -12.91
CA ILE A 107 17.18 -18.47 -12.72
C ILE A 107 17.42 -17.19 -13.52
N ASN A 108 16.91 -17.09 -14.75
CA ASN A 108 17.00 -15.87 -15.54
C ASN A 108 16.27 -14.71 -14.85
N SER A 109 15.07 -14.95 -14.34
CA SER A 109 14.32 -13.93 -13.58
C SER A 109 15.08 -13.44 -12.35
N LEU A 110 15.71 -14.33 -11.58
CA LEU A 110 16.57 -13.95 -10.44
C LEU A 110 17.74 -13.05 -10.86
N ILE A 111 18.43 -13.42 -11.94
CA ILE A 111 19.65 -12.74 -12.39
C ILE A 111 19.30 -11.38 -13.01
N GLU A 112 18.33 -11.34 -13.94
CA GLU A 112 17.95 -10.14 -14.68
C GLU A 112 17.38 -9.06 -13.75
N ASN A 113 16.62 -9.47 -12.74
CA ASN A 113 16.02 -8.55 -11.78
C ASN A 113 16.89 -8.32 -10.54
N ASN A 114 18.06 -8.97 -10.43
CA ASN A 114 18.89 -8.98 -9.22
C ASN A 114 18.05 -9.19 -7.96
N SER A 115 17.21 -10.24 -7.95
CA SER A 115 16.31 -10.56 -6.86
C SER A 115 16.83 -11.73 -6.01
N ASP A 116 16.19 -11.98 -4.88
CA ASP A 116 16.55 -13.05 -3.96
C ASP A 116 15.69 -14.29 -4.14
N VAL A 117 14.46 -14.07 -4.62
CA VAL A 117 13.47 -15.10 -4.88
C VAL A 117 12.85 -14.85 -6.26
N ALA A 118 12.68 -15.89 -7.07
CA ALA A 118 11.84 -15.89 -8.27
C ALA A 118 10.67 -16.83 -8.07
N ILE A 119 9.47 -16.39 -8.47
CA ILE A 119 8.22 -17.15 -8.35
C ILE A 119 7.61 -17.28 -9.72
N SER A 120 7.23 -18.51 -10.13
CA SER A 120 6.47 -18.75 -11.35
C SER A 120 5.03 -19.15 -11.03
N SER A 121 4.18 -19.05 -12.05
CA SER A 121 2.83 -19.61 -11.98
C SER A 121 2.85 -21.12 -12.14
N TYR A 122 1.74 -21.77 -11.79
CA TYR A 122 1.54 -23.19 -11.98
C TYR A 122 0.22 -23.47 -12.70
N LYS A 123 0.13 -24.65 -13.29
CA LYS A 123 -1.11 -25.23 -13.87
C LYS A 123 -1.54 -26.43 -13.05
N GLN A 124 -2.83 -26.67 -13.00
CA GLN A 124 -3.39 -27.84 -12.34
C GLN A 124 -3.73 -28.90 -13.38
N PHE A 125 -3.39 -30.13 -13.09
CA PHE A 125 -3.73 -31.28 -13.89
C PHE A 125 -4.61 -32.25 -13.10
N ASN A 126 -5.72 -32.62 -13.70
CA ASN A 126 -6.54 -33.71 -13.21
C ASN A 126 -6.58 -34.85 -14.28
N ASN A 127 -6.69 -36.11 -13.85
CA ASN A 127 -6.64 -37.26 -14.76
C ASN A 127 -7.83 -37.35 -15.73
N ILE A 128 -8.85 -36.50 -15.58
CA ILE A 128 -10.09 -36.54 -16.35
C ILE A 128 -10.09 -35.47 -17.45
N ASP A 129 -9.55 -34.31 -17.15
CA ASP A 129 -9.53 -33.14 -18.05
C ASP A 129 -8.14 -32.57 -18.24
N ILE A 130 -7.79 -32.32 -19.49
CA ILE A 130 -6.49 -31.76 -19.88
C ILE A 130 -6.45 -30.29 -19.51
N PHE A 131 -5.62 -29.93 -18.55
CA PHE A 131 -5.15 -28.58 -18.23
C PHE A 131 -6.20 -27.50 -17.96
N PHE A 132 -6.42 -27.17 -16.69
CA PHE A 132 -7.02 -25.90 -16.31
C PHE A 132 -5.94 -24.81 -16.22
N TYR A 133 -5.93 -23.88 -17.18
CA TYR A 133 -5.33 -22.58 -16.93
C TYR A 133 -6.24 -21.84 -15.97
N ARG A 134 -5.76 -21.53 -14.76
CA ARG A 134 -6.45 -20.55 -13.94
C ARG A 134 -6.27 -19.19 -14.63
N ALA A 135 -7.34 -18.68 -15.25
CA ALA A 135 -7.31 -17.35 -15.85
C ALA A 135 -7.13 -16.32 -14.73
N TYR A 136 -6.10 -15.52 -14.84
CA TYR A 136 -5.87 -14.41 -13.92
C TYR A 136 -7.02 -13.42 -13.99
N THR A 137 -7.53 -12.97 -12.84
CA THR A 137 -8.48 -11.88 -12.75
C THR A 137 -7.83 -10.56 -13.21
N LYS A 138 -8.62 -9.48 -13.45
CA LYS A 138 -8.05 -8.17 -13.76
C LYS A 138 -7.09 -7.65 -12.67
N GLN A 139 -7.35 -7.97 -11.40
CA GLN A 139 -6.50 -7.63 -10.26
C GLN A 139 -5.20 -8.45 -10.26
N GLU A 140 -5.26 -9.72 -10.62
CA GLU A 140 -4.07 -10.57 -10.77
C GLU A 140 -3.19 -10.13 -11.95
N ARG A 141 -3.79 -9.61 -13.04
CA ARG A 141 -3.04 -9.01 -14.17
C ARG A 141 -2.27 -7.75 -13.77
N PHE A 142 -2.73 -7.02 -12.77
CA PHE A 142 -1.99 -5.88 -12.21
C PHE A 142 -0.66 -6.35 -11.59
N LEU A 143 -0.66 -7.46 -10.85
CA LEU A 143 0.55 -8.05 -10.27
C LEU A 143 1.53 -8.58 -11.34
N LEU A 144 1.03 -9.00 -12.50
CA LEU A 144 1.85 -9.47 -13.62
C LEU A 144 2.58 -8.35 -14.37
N ASN A 145 2.25 -7.09 -14.14
CA ASN A 145 2.99 -5.95 -14.68
C ASN A 145 4.26 -5.62 -13.88
N PHE A 146 4.45 -6.25 -12.70
CA PHE A 146 5.65 -6.09 -11.91
C PHE A 146 6.60 -7.26 -12.15
N ASN A 147 7.72 -7.00 -12.81
CA ASN A 147 8.79 -8.00 -12.93
C ASN A 147 9.49 -8.24 -11.58
N LYS A 148 9.38 -7.29 -10.64
CA LYS A 148 10.04 -7.31 -9.34
C LYS A 148 9.27 -6.47 -8.32
N MET A 149 9.23 -6.93 -7.06
CA MET A 149 8.79 -6.16 -5.89
C MET A 149 9.89 -6.11 -4.83
N HIS A 150 10.00 -4.99 -4.12
CA HIS A 150 10.84 -4.90 -2.93
C HIS A 150 10.16 -5.55 -1.73
N LYS A 151 10.97 -5.98 -0.74
CA LYS A 151 10.49 -6.72 0.44
C LYS A 151 9.27 -6.08 1.12
N ASN A 152 9.37 -4.81 1.49
CA ASN A 152 8.29 -4.16 2.24
C ASN A 152 7.00 -4.06 1.42
N GLU A 153 7.09 -3.71 0.15
CA GLU A 153 5.96 -3.69 -0.78
C GLU A 153 5.31 -5.09 -0.88
N PHE A 154 6.13 -6.13 -1.08
CA PHE A 154 5.65 -7.50 -1.13
C PHE A 154 4.99 -7.93 0.19
N LEU A 155 5.62 -7.65 1.35
CA LEU A 155 5.07 -8.00 2.65
C LEU A 155 3.74 -7.29 2.92
N LEU A 156 3.59 -6.02 2.53
CA LEU A 156 2.33 -5.28 2.67
C LEU A 156 1.19 -5.93 1.90
N ASP A 157 1.45 -6.40 0.69
CA ASP A 157 0.44 -7.00 -0.17
C ASP A 157 0.32 -8.53 -0.02
N PHE A 158 1.20 -9.16 0.76
CA PHE A 158 1.25 -10.61 0.90
C PHE A 158 -0.12 -11.25 1.25
N PRO A 159 -0.92 -10.72 2.20
CA PRO A 159 -2.26 -11.25 2.48
C PRO A 159 -3.23 -11.16 1.30
N LYS A 160 -3.12 -10.11 0.48
CA LYS A 160 -3.92 -9.96 -0.75
C LYS A 160 -3.45 -10.96 -1.81
N LEU A 161 -2.13 -11.12 -1.97
CA LEU A 161 -1.52 -12.07 -2.90
C LEU A 161 -1.97 -13.51 -2.62
N LEU A 162 -2.05 -13.90 -1.35
CA LEU A 162 -2.57 -15.21 -0.93
C LEU A 162 -4.03 -15.45 -1.33
N SER A 163 -4.80 -14.39 -1.50
CA SER A 163 -6.22 -14.50 -1.90
C SER A 163 -6.40 -14.65 -3.40
N THR A 164 -5.39 -14.26 -4.20
CA THR A 164 -5.44 -14.17 -5.65
C THR A 164 -4.66 -15.27 -6.35
N ASN A 165 -3.54 -15.71 -5.77
CA ASN A 165 -2.65 -16.68 -6.38
C ASN A 165 -1.99 -17.59 -5.34
N VAL A 166 -2.21 -18.87 -5.45
CA VAL A 166 -1.72 -19.90 -4.51
C VAL A 166 -0.20 -20.09 -4.56
N CYS A 167 0.49 -19.59 -5.59
CA CYS A 167 1.95 -19.74 -5.75
C CYS A 167 2.78 -19.12 -4.61
N PHE A 168 2.23 -18.17 -3.87
CA PHE A 168 3.00 -17.45 -2.85
C PHE A 168 3.20 -18.22 -1.55
N ASN A 169 2.31 -19.11 -1.20
CA ASN A 169 2.32 -19.89 0.04
C ASN A 169 2.70 -21.37 -0.11
N ASN A 170 2.75 -21.93 -1.31
CA ASN A 170 3.13 -23.32 -1.55
C ASN A 170 4.65 -23.48 -1.52
N ALA A 171 5.14 -24.69 -1.22
CA ALA A 171 6.57 -24.99 -1.33
C ALA A 171 7.11 -24.88 -2.74
N VAL A 172 6.29 -25.14 -3.74
CA VAL A 172 6.66 -25.31 -5.14
C VAL A 172 6.66 -24.01 -5.96
N SER A 173 7.11 -24.08 -7.21
CA SER A 173 7.14 -22.95 -8.18
C SER A 173 8.04 -21.77 -7.78
N LYS A 174 9.07 -22.00 -6.97
CA LYS A 174 9.97 -20.95 -6.50
C LYS A 174 11.43 -21.38 -6.64
N LEU A 175 12.29 -20.39 -6.91
CA LEU A 175 13.74 -20.53 -6.81
C LEU A 175 14.26 -19.42 -5.90
N PHE A 176 15.08 -19.74 -4.92
CA PHE A 176 15.60 -18.76 -3.97
C PHE A 176 17.06 -19.00 -3.61
N LYS A 177 17.73 -17.94 -3.16
CA LYS A 177 19.14 -18.01 -2.71
C LYS A 177 19.25 -18.84 -1.44
N ARG A 178 20.16 -19.81 -1.39
CA ARG A 178 20.37 -20.71 -0.25
C ARG A 178 20.69 -19.99 1.07
N ASN A 179 21.37 -18.84 1.00
CA ASN A 179 21.73 -18.08 2.20
C ASN A 179 20.51 -17.54 2.97
N LEU A 180 19.35 -17.39 2.31
CA LEU A 180 18.11 -16.95 2.97
C LEU A 180 17.59 -17.95 4.01
N VAL A 181 17.92 -19.22 3.85
CA VAL A 181 17.41 -20.33 4.70
C VAL A 181 18.47 -20.89 5.64
N LYS A 182 19.57 -20.15 5.88
CA LYS A 182 20.63 -20.59 6.78
C LYS A 182 20.08 -21.00 8.15
N ASP A 183 19.17 -20.18 8.71
CA ASP A 183 18.58 -20.36 10.03
C ASP A 183 17.06 -20.62 9.97
N ILE A 184 16.51 -20.91 8.79
CA ILE A 184 15.07 -21.19 8.58
C ILE A 184 14.90 -22.67 8.24
N ARG A 185 13.95 -23.31 8.94
CA ARG A 185 13.51 -24.70 8.68
C ARG A 185 11.98 -24.75 8.72
N PHE A 186 11.39 -25.75 8.05
CA PHE A 186 9.97 -26.05 8.24
C PHE A 186 9.72 -26.49 9.69
N ASP A 187 8.62 -26.06 10.27
CA ASP A 187 8.24 -26.48 11.62
C ASP A 187 7.60 -27.89 11.56
N ASP A 188 8.29 -28.87 12.14
CA ASP A 188 7.86 -30.27 12.15
C ASP A 188 6.56 -30.51 12.95
N LYS A 189 6.16 -29.53 13.78
CA LYS A 189 4.92 -29.59 14.57
C LYS A 189 3.70 -29.14 13.77
N LEU A 190 3.91 -28.45 12.66
CA LEU A 190 2.82 -28.04 11.77
C LEU A 190 2.51 -29.18 10.78
N LYS A 191 1.27 -29.65 10.82
CA LYS A 191 0.76 -30.62 9.83
C LYS A 191 0.14 -29.93 8.62
N TYR A 192 -0.27 -28.68 8.82
CA TYR A 192 -0.95 -27.87 7.82
C TYR A 192 -0.34 -26.46 7.80
N ALA A 193 -0.37 -25.82 6.63
CA ALA A 193 0.14 -24.48 6.41
C ALA A 193 1.63 -24.29 6.79
N GLU A 194 2.41 -25.38 6.87
CA GLU A 194 3.85 -25.36 7.12
C GLU A 194 4.60 -24.56 6.05
N ASP A 195 4.09 -24.61 4.81
CA ASP A 195 4.62 -23.86 3.67
C ASP A 195 4.42 -22.37 3.87
N LEU A 196 3.24 -21.95 4.31
CA LEU A 196 2.90 -20.56 4.58
C LEU A 196 3.83 -19.96 5.65
N ASP A 197 4.04 -20.69 6.76
CA ASP A 197 4.95 -20.28 7.82
C ASP A 197 6.41 -20.17 7.33
N PHE A 198 6.89 -21.19 6.60
CA PHE A 198 8.25 -21.23 6.07
C PHE A 198 8.52 -20.07 5.11
N TYR A 199 7.63 -19.87 4.12
CA TYR A 199 7.81 -18.82 3.12
C TYR A 199 7.65 -17.44 3.68
N PHE A 200 6.75 -17.20 4.63
CA PHE A 200 6.67 -15.91 5.30
C PHE A 200 8.00 -15.57 5.99
N ARG A 201 8.59 -16.50 6.74
CA ARG A 201 9.90 -16.30 7.38
C ARG A 201 11.03 -16.12 6.37
N LEU A 202 10.97 -16.80 5.23
CA LEU A 202 11.90 -16.60 4.13
C LEU A 202 11.77 -15.19 3.53
N TYR A 203 10.55 -14.72 3.28
CA TYR A 203 10.30 -13.39 2.71
C TYR A 203 10.76 -12.27 3.65
N LEU A 204 10.73 -12.46 4.95
CA LEU A 204 11.30 -11.51 5.91
C LEU A 204 12.82 -11.31 5.74
N ASN A 205 13.53 -12.28 5.18
CA ASN A 205 14.97 -12.24 4.94
C ASN A 205 15.36 -11.83 3.51
N THR A 206 14.39 -11.58 2.61
CA THR A 206 14.65 -11.14 1.23
C THR A 206 14.80 -9.64 1.15
N GLU A 207 15.47 -9.13 0.13
CA GLU A 207 15.45 -7.72 -0.27
C GLU A 207 14.44 -7.48 -1.42
N SER A 208 14.30 -8.47 -2.32
CA SER A 208 13.36 -8.37 -3.43
C SER A 208 12.97 -9.73 -4.01
N ILE A 209 11.79 -9.74 -4.64
CA ILE A 209 11.16 -10.91 -5.24
C ILE A 209 10.83 -10.59 -6.69
N SER A 210 11.14 -11.50 -7.63
CA SER A 210 10.79 -11.37 -9.03
C SER A 210 9.73 -12.40 -9.45
N PHE A 211 9.04 -12.11 -10.55
CA PHE A 211 7.92 -12.92 -11.02
C PHE A 211 8.15 -13.38 -12.44
N VAL A 212 7.85 -14.67 -12.69
CA VAL A 212 7.83 -15.28 -14.02
C VAL A 212 6.37 -15.48 -14.42
N ASN A 213 5.96 -14.78 -15.46
CA ASN A 213 4.59 -14.82 -15.96
C ASN A 213 4.30 -16.04 -16.85
N GLU A 214 4.89 -17.17 -16.52
CA GLU A 214 4.65 -18.45 -17.20
C GLU A 214 4.33 -19.54 -16.20
N ALA A 215 3.36 -20.39 -16.55
CA ALA A 215 2.95 -21.54 -15.74
C ALA A 215 3.79 -22.77 -16.13
N THR A 216 4.95 -22.90 -15.49
CA THR A 216 5.93 -23.96 -15.80
C THR A 216 5.95 -25.10 -14.80
N TYR A 217 5.26 -24.99 -13.71
CA TYR A 217 5.02 -26.06 -12.74
C TYR A 217 3.64 -26.68 -12.97
N VAL A 218 3.52 -28.00 -12.88
CA VAL A 218 2.24 -28.73 -13.06
C VAL A 218 1.89 -29.47 -11.79
N TYR A 219 0.90 -28.95 -11.09
CA TYR A 219 0.36 -29.52 -9.86
C TYR A 219 -0.70 -30.59 -10.18
N ARG A 220 -0.51 -31.80 -9.67
CA ARG A 220 -1.43 -32.91 -9.87
C ARG A 220 -2.54 -32.93 -8.82
N LEU A 221 -3.78 -32.97 -9.29
CA LEU A 221 -4.95 -33.20 -8.43
C LEU A 221 -5.24 -34.68 -8.36
N HIS A 222 -5.25 -35.27 -7.17
CA HIS A 222 -5.67 -36.65 -6.93
C HIS A 222 -6.43 -36.76 -5.60
N GLU A 223 -7.20 -37.84 -5.46
CA GLU A 223 -8.13 -38.04 -4.32
C GLU A 223 -7.40 -38.15 -2.97
N ASP A 224 -6.15 -38.61 -2.98
CA ASP A 224 -5.32 -38.82 -1.79
C ASP A 224 -4.54 -37.55 -1.38
N SER A 225 -4.81 -36.41 -2.02
CA SER A 225 -4.12 -35.15 -1.70
C SER A 225 -4.47 -34.68 -0.27
N THR A 226 -3.46 -34.34 0.51
CA THR A 226 -3.59 -33.85 1.90
C THR A 226 -4.45 -32.58 2.04
N THR A 227 -4.70 -31.87 0.93
CA THR A 227 -5.54 -30.66 0.89
C THR A 227 -7.04 -30.94 0.74
N SER A 228 -7.48 -32.21 0.65
CA SER A 228 -8.88 -32.60 0.37
C SER A 228 -9.87 -32.45 1.54
N GLY A 229 -9.42 -32.10 2.76
CA GLY A 229 -10.29 -31.97 3.93
C GLY A 229 -9.91 -30.87 4.88
N PHE A 230 -10.80 -29.89 5.08
CA PHE A 230 -10.65 -28.89 6.14
C PHE A 230 -10.99 -29.52 7.49
N THR A 231 -10.02 -29.59 8.39
CA THR A 231 -10.16 -30.06 9.76
C THR A 231 -10.11 -28.92 10.76
N GLN A 232 -10.56 -29.17 11.98
CA GLN A 232 -10.37 -28.21 13.09
C GLN A 232 -8.90 -27.86 13.27
N GLU A 233 -8.01 -28.85 13.25
CA GLU A 233 -6.55 -28.67 13.42
C GLU A 233 -5.98 -27.77 12.31
N TYR A 234 -6.45 -27.90 11.05
CA TYR A 234 -6.08 -27.02 9.96
C TYR A 234 -6.46 -25.57 10.26
N ALA A 235 -7.72 -25.33 10.67
CA ALA A 235 -8.21 -23.99 10.96
C ALA A 235 -7.43 -23.32 12.11
N GLU A 236 -7.13 -24.07 13.16
CA GLU A 236 -6.36 -23.59 14.32
C GLU A 236 -4.91 -23.23 13.93
N GLN A 237 -4.24 -24.07 13.16
CA GLN A 237 -2.87 -23.81 12.71
C GLN A 237 -2.79 -22.61 11.76
N GLU A 238 -3.69 -22.53 10.76
CA GLU A 238 -3.73 -21.41 9.82
C GLU A 238 -3.97 -20.07 10.53
N LEU A 239 -4.95 -19.99 11.43
CA LEU A 239 -5.22 -18.78 12.22
C LEU A 239 -4.04 -18.38 13.11
N SER A 240 -3.39 -19.35 13.76
CA SER A 240 -2.20 -19.11 14.59
C SER A 240 -1.05 -18.52 13.78
N ILE A 241 -0.82 -19.01 12.55
CA ILE A 241 0.22 -18.49 11.66
C ILE A 241 -0.12 -17.06 11.23
N PHE A 242 -1.36 -16.76 10.82
CA PHE A 242 -1.75 -15.39 10.45
C PHE A 242 -1.66 -14.41 11.62
N LYS A 243 -1.97 -14.85 12.85
CA LYS A 243 -1.75 -14.05 14.05
C LYS A 243 -0.27 -13.69 14.22
N LYS A 244 0.63 -14.67 14.14
CA LYS A 244 2.09 -14.46 14.21
C LYS A 244 2.60 -13.55 13.09
N MET A 245 2.06 -13.68 11.89
CA MET A 245 2.39 -12.80 10.76
C MET A 245 1.99 -11.36 11.06
N TYR A 246 0.77 -11.14 11.56
CA TYR A 246 0.28 -9.83 11.97
C TYR A 246 1.22 -9.20 13.02
N GLU A 247 1.52 -9.94 14.08
CA GLU A 247 2.40 -9.49 15.16
C GLU A 247 3.80 -9.12 14.63
N LYS A 248 4.33 -9.94 13.70
CA LYS A 248 5.66 -9.68 13.11
C LYS A 248 5.70 -8.45 12.22
N ILE A 249 4.68 -8.22 11.39
CA ILE A 249 4.55 -7.02 10.55
C ILE A 249 4.40 -5.79 11.43
N TYR A 250 3.65 -5.90 12.53
CA TYR A 250 3.52 -4.85 13.54
C TYR A 250 4.87 -4.49 14.20
N GLU A 251 5.66 -5.50 14.64
CA GLU A 251 7.01 -5.29 15.20
C GLU A 251 7.96 -4.58 14.21
N LEU A 252 7.79 -4.81 12.90
CA LEU A 252 8.57 -4.17 11.86
C LEU A 252 8.13 -2.72 11.58
N GLY A 253 7.07 -2.24 12.24
CA GLY A 253 6.49 -0.93 12.02
C GLY A 253 5.85 -0.77 10.64
N LEU A 254 5.45 -1.88 9.99
CA LEU A 254 4.75 -1.87 8.71
C LEU A 254 3.22 -1.84 8.94
N PRO A 255 2.44 -1.26 8.01
CA PRO A 255 0.98 -1.29 8.05
C PRO A 255 0.44 -2.72 8.14
N THR A 256 -0.42 -2.98 9.13
CA THR A 256 -0.94 -4.33 9.44
C THR A 256 -2.33 -4.60 8.90
N ILE A 257 -2.98 -3.60 8.30
CA ILE A 257 -4.40 -3.66 7.90
C ILE A 257 -4.74 -4.85 6.99
N ASN A 258 -3.88 -5.16 6.02
CA ASN A 258 -4.12 -6.28 5.11
C ASN A 258 -4.08 -7.62 5.85
N TYR A 259 -3.21 -7.74 6.86
CA TYR A 259 -3.12 -8.93 7.73
C TYR A 259 -4.33 -9.04 8.66
N LEU A 260 -4.78 -7.92 9.23
CA LEU A 260 -5.98 -7.84 10.05
C LEU A 260 -7.21 -8.26 9.24
N ASN A 261 -7.44 -7.66 8.08
CA ASN A 261 -8.54 -7.99 7.19
C ASN A 261 -8.52 -9.47 6.76
N LYS A 262 -7.32 -10.02 6.51
CA LYS A 262 -7.16 -11.44 6.18
C LYS A 262 -7.49 -12.34 7.37
N LEU A 263 -7.03 -12.00 8.56
CA LEU A 263 -7.32 -12.74 9.79
C LEU A 263 -8.82 -12.75 10.10
N GLU A 264 -9.50 -11.61 9.94
CA GLU A 264 -10.96 -11.51 10.07
C GLU A 264 -11.70 -12.39 9.06
N SER A 265 -11.32 -12.28 7.79
CA SER A 265 -11.90 -13.08 6.72
C SER A 265 -11.70 -14.59 6.95
N LEU A 266 -10.51 -14.98 7.40
CA LEU A 266 -10.21 -16.37 7.75
C LEU A 266 -11.03 -16.84 8.94
N LEU A 267 -11.13 -16.04 10.00
CA LEU A 267 -11.94 -16.38 11.17
C LEU A 267 -13.41 -16.54 10.80
N ASP A 268 -13.97 -15.64 10.00
CA ASP A 268 -15.36 -15.74 9.53
C ASP A 268 -15.59 -17.00 8.70
N PHE A 269 -14.67 -17.35 7.82
CA PHE A 269 -14.73 -18.55 6.99
C PHE A 269 -14.53 -19.83 7.80
N ARG A 270 -13.63 -19.83 8.81
CA ARG A 270 -13.25 -21.00 9.62
C ARG A 270 -14.10 -21.21 10.87
N LYS A 271 -14.88 -20.22 11.32
CA LYS A 271 -15.66 -20.29 12.57
C LYS A 271 -16.52 -21.55 12.70
N ASN A 272 -17.04 -22.09 11.59
CA ASN A 272 -17.85 -23.30 11.60
C ASN A 272 -17.03 -24.60 11.79
N PHE A 273 -15.71 -24.55 11.58
CA PHE A 273 -14.78 -25.65 11.77
C PHE A 273 -14.12 -25.61 13.17
N LEU A 274 -14.20 -24.47 13.87
CA LEU A 274 -13.71 -24.32 15.22
C LEU A 274 -14.74 -24.87 16.22
N ALA A 275 -14.67 -26.16 16.52
CA ALA A 275 -15.52 -26.77 17.55
C ALA A 275 -15.24 -26.22 18.96
N ASN A 276 -14.03 -25.70 19.19
CA ASN A 276 -13.62 -25.08 20.45
C ASN A 276 -14.10 -23.63 20.53
N LYS A 277 -15.25 -23.40 21.19
CA LYS A 277 -15.79 -22.05 21.40
C LYS A 277 -14.88 -21.13 22.21
N VAL A 278 -14.03 -21.67 23.06
CA VAL A 278 -13.06 -20.88 23.84
C VAL A 278 -12.04 -20.26 22.91
N LEU A 279 -11.46 -21.05 22.02
CA LEU A 279 -10.50 -20.56 21.03
C LEU A 279 -11.11 -19.53 20.07
N LEU A 280 -12.34 -19.77 19.62
CA LEU A 280 -13.06 -18.79 18.80
C LEU A 280 -13.25 -17.46 19.53
N ASN A 281 -13.66 -17.49 20.80
CA ASN A 281 -13.80 -16.29 21.61
C ASN A 281 -12.45 -15.57 21.83
N GLU A 282 -11.36 -16.32 22.08
CA GLU A 282 -10.02 -15.74 22.20
C GLU A 282 -9.60 -14.98 20.92
N TYR A 283 -9.88 -15.52 19.73
CA TYR A 283 -9.62 -14.81 18.48
C TYR A 283 -10.52 -13.60 18.26
N LEU A 284 -11.79 -13.68 18.64
CA LEU A 284 -12.72 -12.55 18.55
C LEU A 284 -12.31 -11.42 19.51
N GLU A 285 -11.96 -11.76 20.75
CA GLU A 285 -11.43 -10.79 21.74
C GLU A 285 -10.12 -10.18 21.27
N TYR A 286 -9.22 -10.98 20.69
CA TYR A 286 -7.96 -10.49 20.11
C TYR A 286 -8.19 -9.51 18.96
N LEU A 287 -9.14 -9.80 18.05
CA LEU A 287 -9.52 -8.90 16.97
C LEU A 287 -10.15 -7.61 17.48
N ASP A 288 -11.05 -7.71 18.47
CA ASP A 288 -11.67 -6.53 19.09
C ASP A 288 -10.62 -5.67 19.82
N ASP A 289 -9.67 -6.29 20.51
CA ASP A 289 -8.58 -5.59 21.19
C ASP A 289 -7.70 -4.85 20.20
N ILE A 290 -7.30 -5.49 19.09
CA ILE A 290 -6.53 -4.85 18.02
C ILE A 290 -7.32 -3.67 17.39
N LYS A 291 -8.61 -3.84 17.14
CA LYS A 291 -9.46 -2.79 16.55
C LYS A 291 -9.67 -1.61 17.50
N ASN A 292 -9.88 -1.90 18.79
CA ASN A 292 -10.22 -0.89 19.79
C ASN A 292 -8.98 -0.18 20.34
N ASN A 293 -7.86 -0.88 20.48
CA ASN A 293 -6.61 -0.32 21.00
C ASN A 293 -5.71 0.28 19.93
N ALA A 294 -6.19 0.35 18.66
CA ALA A 294 -5.50 0.98 17.53
C ALA A 294 -3.97 0.75 17.60
N ILE A 295 -3.54 -0.53 17.62
CA ILE A 295 -2.13 -0.87 17.48
C ILE A 295 -1.71 -0.59 16.02
N TYR A 296 -1.82 0.67 15.64
CA TYR A 296 -1.24 1.18 14.40
C TYR A 296 0.22 1.49 14.69
N PRO A 297 1.15 1.18 13.78
CA PRO A 297 2.51 1.64 13.94
C PRO A 297 2.49 3.15 14.16
N ASN A 298 3.05 3.59 15.29
CA ASN A 298 3.05 4.99 15.70
C ASN A 298 3.99 5.80 14.79
N LYS A 299 3.53 6.09 13.57
CA LYS A 299 4.30 6.89 12.62
C LYS A 299 4.21 8.37 12.99
N LEU A 300 5.30 9.06 12.84
CA LEU A 300 5.34 10.50 13.09
C LEU A 300 4.55 11.23 12.00
N ILE A 301 3.66 12.13 12.42
CA ILE A 301 2.93 13.05 11.55
C ILE A 301 3.51 14.44 11.72
N SER A 302 3.89 15.10 10.63
CA SER A 302 4.32 16.49 10.65
C SER A 302 3.13 17.41 10.36
N ILE A 303 2.86 18.32 11.27
CA ILE A 303 1.83 19.37 11.13
C ILE A 303 2.54 20.65 10.73
N VAL A 304 2.24 21.14 9.55
CA VAL A 304 2.78 22.43 9.06
C VAL A 304 1.75 23.53 9.33
N VAL A 305 2.14 24.52 10.12
CA VAL A 305 1.31 25.67 10.46
C VAL A 305 1.99 26.95 9.95
N PRO A 306 1.57 27.48 8.78
CA PRO A 306 2.01 28.79 8.33
C PRO A 306 1.40 29.89 9.20
N VAL A 307 2.21 30.84 9.63
CA VAL A 307 1.83 31.91 10.55
C VAL A 307 2.19 33.27 9.97
N TYR A 308 1.20 34.11 9.72
CA TYR A 308 1.41 35.51 9.32
C TYR A 308 0.29 36.41 9.80
N ASN A 309 0.55 37.23 10.83
CA ASN A 309 -0.39 38.21 11.41
C ASN A 309 -1.75 37.56 11.82
N VAL A 310 -1.72 36.45 12.57
CA VAL A 310 -2.88 35.67 13.04
C VAL A 310 -2.95 35.58 14.56
N ALA A 311 -2.28 36.48 15.29
CA ALA A 311 -2.24 36.45 16.76
C ALA A 311 -3.60 36.30 17.45
N PRO A 312 -4.70 36.93 17.00
CA PRO A 312 -6.02 36.77 17.65
C PRO A 312 -6.55 35.33 17.65
N TYR A 313 -6.13 34.52 16.70
CA TYR A 313 -6.68 33.17 16.43
C TYR A 313 -5.73 32.05 16.81
N LEU A 314 -4.41 32.36 16.81
CA LEU A 314 -3.34 31.37 16.86
C LEU A 314 -3.35 30.53 18.13
N ASN A 315 -3.71 31.11 19.29
CA ASN A 315 -3.81 30.35 20.54
C ASN A 315 -4.80 29.19 20.44
N LEU A 316 -6.00 29.41 19.89
CA LEU A 316 -7.01 28.36 19.74
C LEU A 316 -6.54 27.28 18.75
N CYS A 317 -5.90 27.68 17.66
CA CYS A 317 -5.29 26.78 16.71
C CYS A 317 -4.28 25.84 17.40
N LEU A 318 -3.28 26.41 18.06
CA LEU A 318 -2.19 25.64 18.68
C LEU A 318 -2.65 24.79 19.88
N GLU A 319 -3.59 25.28 20.70
CA GLU A 319 -4.21 24.47 21.75
C GLU A 319 -4.97 23.27 21.18
N SER A 320 -5.68 23.42 20.06
CA SER A 320 -6.39 22.30 19.40
C SER A 320 -5.43 21.24 18.88
N ILE A 321 -4.25 21.66 18.41
CA ILE A 321 -3.18 20.75 17.95
C ILE A 321 -2.50 20.08 19.14
N MET A 322 -2.16 20.83 20.18
CA MET A 322 -1.48 20.30 21.37
C MET A 322 -2.29 19.18 22.06
N ASN A 323 -3.62 19.31 22.04
CA ASN A 323 -4.55 18.38 22.67
C ASN A 323 -5.05 17.25 21.78
N GLN A 324 -4.35 16.92 20.69
CA GLN A 324 -4.72 15.79 19.81
C GLN A 324 -4.63 14.46 20.55
N SER A 325 -5.60 13.56 20.31
CA SER A 325 -5.62 12.20 20.85
C SER A 325 -4.47 11.34 20.34
N TYR A 326 -4.03 11.56 19.10
CA TYR A 326 -2.84 10.90 18.53
C TYR A 326 -1.56 11.58 19.02
N PRO A 327 -0.66 10.85 19.75
CA PRO A 327 0.45 11.50 20.44
C PRO A 327 1.72 11.68 19.59
N HIS A 328 1.88 10.93 18.48
CA HIS A 328 3.12 10.89 17.71
C HIS A 328 3.12 11.90 16.56
N PHE A 329 3.29 13.17 16.88
CA PHE A 329 3.38 14.24 15.88
C PHE A 329 4.44 15.27 16.25
N GLU A 330 4.88 16.03 15.25
CA GLU A 330 5.63 17.27 15.39
C GLU A 330 4.84 18.42 14.76
N VAL A 331 5.05 19.62 15.24
CA VAL A 331 4.43 20.85 14.73
C VAL A 331 5.52 21.79 14.25
N LEU A 332 5.43 22.21 13.00
CA LEU A 332 6.35 23.15 12.38
C LEU A 332 5.63 24.50 12.25
N LEU A 333 5.92 25.41 13.18
CA LEU A 333 5.37 26.77 13.22
C LEU A 333 6.23 27.67 12.31
N ILE A 334 5.75 27.96 11.12
CA ILE A 334 6.50 28.75 10.13
C ILE A 334 6.04 30.20 10.17
N ASN A 335 6.74 31.01 10.93
CA ASN A 335 6.46 32.44 11.00
C ASN A 335 7.02 33.17 9.78
N ASP A 336 6.13 33.58 8.88
CA ASP A 336 6.46 34.30 7.64
C ASP A 336 6.61 35.82 7.88
N GLY A 337 7.38 36.21 8.90
CA GLY A 337 7.68 37.59 9.21
C GLY A 337 6.49 38.37 9.74
N SER A 338 5.71 37.83 10.65
CA SER A 338 4.59 38.51 11.33
C SER A 338 5.03 39.77 12.02
N ARG A 339 4.14 40.77 12.03
CA ARG A 339 4.36 42.10 12.67
C ARG A 339 3.50 42.30 13.93
N ASP A 340 2.60 41.34 14.19
CA ASP A 340 1.76 41.26 15.39
C ASP A 340 2.40 40.33 16.44
N ASN A 341 1.64 39.99 17.49
CA ASN A 341 2.10 39.11 18.57
C ASN A 341 2.19 37.60 18.21
N SER A 342 2.02 37.22 16.94
CA SER A 342 2.05 35.83 16.52
C SER A 342 3.38 35.14 16.83
N LYS A 343 4.50 35.87 16.74
CA LYS A 343 5.83 35.34 17.07
C LYS A 343 5.92 34.90 18.52
N ASP A 344 5.50 35.74 19.45
CA ASP A 344 5.61 35.46 20.89
C ASP A 344 4.74 34.26 21.27
N ILE A 345 3.53 34.15 20.69
CA ILE A 345 2.65 32.99 20.88
C ILE A 345 3.34 31.70 20.38
N CYS A 346 3.94 31.71 19.19
CA CYS A 346 4.64 30.52 18.67
C CYS A 346 5.77 30.08 19.59
N LEU A 347 6.58 31.04 20.10
CA LEU A 347 7.69 30.77 21.01
C LEU A 347 7.19 30.19 22.33
N GLU A 348 6.10 30.73 22.90
CA GLU A 348 5.50 30.20 24.11
C GLU A 348 5.08 28.73 23.95
N PHE A 349 4.43 28.35 22.84
CA PHE A 349 4.06 26.95 22.58
C PHE A 349 5.28 26.06 22.38
N ALA A 350 6.32 26.51 21.69
CA ALA A 350 7.56 25.78 21.51
C ALA A 350 8.33 25.55 22.84
N GLU A 351 8.18 26.44 23.81
CA GLU A 351 8.73 26.26 25.16
C GLU A 351 7.87 25.29 26.02
N ARG A 352 6.55 25.28 25.85
CA ARG A 352 5.61 24.45 26.61
C ARG A 352 5.61 22.99 26.17
N ASP A 353 5.84 22.70 24.88
CA ASP A 353 5.77 21.35 24.32
C ASP A 353 6.86 21.14 23.26
N ASN A 354 7.75 20.18 23.50
CA ASN A 354 8.90 19.87 22.64
C ASN A 354 8.53 19.34 21.24
N ARG A 355 7.27 19.01 21.01
CA ARG A 355 6.74 18.64 19.69
C ARG A 355 6.63 19.86 18.77
N PHE A 356 6.55 21.07 19.32
CA PHE A 356 6.42 22.33 18.59
C PHE A 356 7.79 22.90 18.26
N LYS A 357 8.06 23.14 16.98
CA LYS A 357 9.32 23.69 16.46
C LYS A 357 9.05 25.02 15.77
N TYR A 358 9.68 26.08 16.25
CA TYR A 358 9.55 27.40 15.66
C TYR A 358 10.59 27.64 14.57
N ILE A 359 10.15 28.11 13.40
CA ILE A 359 11.00 28.49 12.27
C ILE A 359 10.56 29.88 11.81
N GLU A 360 11.51 30.82 11.78
CA GLU A 360 11.28 32.19 11.32
C GLU A 360 11.86 32.38 9.92
N GLN A 361 11.12 33.04 9.06
CA GLN A 361 11.59 33.45 7.74
C GLN A 361 11.17 34.88 7.44
N LYS A 362 11.85 35.54 6.47
CA LYS A 362 11.41 36.79 5.92
C LYS A 362 10.12 36.55 5.13
N ASN A 363 9.14 37.46 5.27
CA ASN A 363 7.88 37.35 4.55
C ASN A 363 8.11 37.07 3.06
N ALA A 364 7.60 35.92 2.59
CA ALA A 364 7.73 35.44 1.25
C ALA A 364 6.41 34.77 0.74
N GLY A 365 5.35 34.86 1.53
CA GLY A 365 4.01 34.37 1.18
C GLY A 365 3.72 32.94 1.62
N LEU A 366 2.43 32.60 1.60
CA LEU A 366 1.87 31.34 2.11
C LEU A 366 2.52 30.09 1.47
N SER A 367 2.71 30.09 0.15
CA SER A 367 3.35 28.98 -0.58
C SER A 367 4.76 28.71 -0.06
N VAL A 368 5.56 29.76 0.16
CA VAL A 368 6.94 29.60 0.67
C VAL A 368 6.93 29.10 2.12
N ALA A 369 6.01 29.61 2.95
CA ALA A 369 5.87 29.14 4.32
C ALA A 369 5.49 27.66 4.39
N ARG A 370 4.52 27.21 3.58
CA ARG A 370 4.14 25.78 3.45
C ARG A 370 5.33 24.94 2.95
N ASN A 371 6.04 25.39 1.91
CA ASN A 371 7.22 24.69 1.39
C ASN A 371 8.32 24.57 2.44
N THR A 372 8.60 25.64 3.20
CA THR A 372 9.56 25.61 4.30
C THR A 372 9.17 24.55 5.35
N GLY A 373 7.88 24.48 5.70
CA GLY A 373 7.38 23.46 6.62
C GLY A 373 7.57 22.05 6.07
N ILE A 374 7.18 21.79 4.82
CA ILE A 374 7.31 20.48 4.16
C ILE A 374 8.78 20.03 4.09
N LEU A 375 9.70 20.92 3.75
CA LEU A 375 11.14 20.61 3.69
C LEU A 375 11.74 20.27 5.05
N ASN A 376 11.21 20.82 6.14
CA ASN A 376 11.67 20.54 7.50
C ASN A 376 10.87 19.41 8.18
N ALA A 377 9.82 18.90 7.55
CA ALA A 377 9.01 17.79 8.06
C ALA A 377 9.85 16.50 8.12
N THR A 378 9.79 15.80 9.27
CA THR A 378 10.47 14.51 9.47
C THR A 378 9.51 13.34 9.53
N GLY A 379 8.20 13.61 9.65
CA GLY A 379 7.14 12.60 9.68
C GLY A 379 6.95 11.88 8.35
N GLU A 380 6.38 10.69 8.41
CA GLU A 380 5.99 9.91 7.23
C GLU A 380 4.75 10.50 6.55
N PHE A 381 3.89 11.14 7.33
CA PHE A 381 2.73 11.87 6.85
C PHE A 381 2.84 13.36 7.17
N ILE A 382 2.20 14.17 6.34
CA ILE A 382 2.14 15.63 6.48
C ILE A 382 0.68 16.06 6.47
N THR A 383 0.32 16.98 7.35
CA THR A 383 -0.95 17.72 7.29
C THR A 383 -0.67 19.22 7.41
N LEU A 384 -1.52 20.04 6.80
CA LEU A 384 -1.42 21.49 6.83
C LEU A 384 -2.63 22.05 7.58
N ILE A 385 -2.35 22.96 8.53
CA ILE A 385 -3.38 23.64 9.33
C ILE A 385 -3.09 25.13 9.28
N ASP A 386 -4.02 25.92 8.78
CA ASP A 386 -3.86 27.38 8.73
C ASP A 386 -4.00 27.99 10.13
N GLY A 387 -3.16 28.95 10.49
CA GLY A 387 -3.02 29.47 11.84
C GLY A 387 -4.24 30.22 12.41
N ASP A 388 -5.26 30.50 11.59
CA ASP A 388 -6.54 31.10 12.01
C ASP A 388 -7.67 30.07 12.14
N ASN A 389 -7.43 28.80 11.81
CA ASN A 389 -8.36 27.67 11.91
C ASN A 389 -8.03 26.80 13.14
N PHE A 390 -8.82 25.77 13.39
CA PHE A 390 -8.56 24.80 14.46
C PHE A 390 -9.14 23.42 14.12
N VAL A 391 -8.81 22.41 14.91
CA VAL A 391 -9.15 21.01 14.58
C VAL A 391 -9.80 20.31 15.76
N ASP A 392 -10.61 19.29 15.49
CA ASP A 392 -11.21 18.45 16.52
C ASP A 392 -10.14 17.62 17.23
N HIS A 393 -10.40 17.24 18.48
CA HIS A 393 -9.48 16.49 19.34
C HIS A 393 -8.95 15.19 18.69
N ASN A 394 -9.75 14.51 17.89
CA ASN A 394 -9.41 13.24 17.21
C ASN A 394 -9.04 13.41 15.73
N TYR A 395 -8.73 14.63 15.27
CA TYR A 395 -8.44 14.91 13.86
C TYR A 395 -7.30 14.06 13.32
N LEU A 396 -6.15 14.04 13.97
CA LEU A 396 -5.00 13.25 13.52
C LEU A 396 -5.28 11.75 13.57
N GLU A 397 -5.91 11.29 14.63
CA GLU A 397 -6.21 9.87 14.83
C GLU A 397 -7.14 9.32 13.74
N GLU A 398 -8.21 10.04 13.43
CA GLU A 398 -9.19 9.61 12.43
C GLU A 398 -8.60 9.59 11.01
N LEU A 399 -7.87 10.64 10.64
CA LEU A 399 -7.20 10.69 9.33
C LEU A 399 -6.14 9.59 9.21
N TYR A 400 -5.32 9.41 10.23
CA TYR A 400 -4.26 8.41 10.23
C TYR A 400 -4.83 6.98 10.23
N ARG A 401 -5.89 6.73 11.03
CA ARG A 401 -6.62 5.46 11.02
C ARG A 401 -7.15 5.13 9.63
N ALA A 402 -7.76 6.10 8.94
CA ALA A 402 -8.27 5.92 7.60
C ALA A 402 -7.14 5.67 6.57
N ALA A 403 -5.98 6.35 6.71
CA ALA A 403 -4.81 6.10 5.88
C ALA A 403 -4.33 4.66 6.00
N LEU A 404 -4.17 4.15 7.22
CA LEU A 404 -3.69 2.79 7.47
C LEU A 404 -4.72 1.72 7.08
N LYS A 405 -6.00 1.90 7.50
CA LYS A 405 -7.08 0.97 7.19
C LYS A 405 -7.24 0.73 5.70
N ASN A 406 -7.07 1.80 4.92
CA ASN A 406 -7.32 1.77 3.49
C ASN A 406 -6.05 1.73 2.65
N ASP A 407 -4.86 1.73 3.26
CA ASP A 407 -3.58 1.82 2.56
C ASP A 407 -3.57 3.03 1.60
N SER A 408 -3.95 4.20 2.15
CA SER A 408 -4.16 5.43 1.38
C SER A 408 -3.04 6.43 1.60
N GLU A 409 -2.57 7.03 0.52
CA GLU A 409 -1.53 8.05 0.54
C GLU A 409 -2.07 9.45 0.78
N ILE A 410 -3.35 9.64 0.46
CA ILE A 410 -4.09 10.86 0.77
C ILE A 410 -5.36 10.47 1.52
N VAL A 411 -5.60 11.12 2.65
CA VAL A 411 -6.90 11.06 3.32
C VAL A 411 -7.47 12.46 3.38
N ILE A 412 -8.64 12.62 2.80
CA ILE A 412 -9.40 13.87 2.80
C ILE A 412 -10.43 13.79 3.93
N GLY A 413 -10.38 14.74 4.86
CA GLY A 413 -11.39 14.92 5.88
C GLY A 413 -12.44 15.95 5.45
N SER A 414 -13.65 15.83 5.98
CA SER A 414 -14.62 16.91 5.87
C SER A 414 -14.34 18.01 6.90
N TYR A 415 -15.05 19.13 6.75
CA TYR A 415 -14.87 20.29 7.60
C TYR A 415 -16.24 20.84 8.03
N LYS A 416 -16.23 21.62 9.10
CA LYS A 416 -17.34 22.47 9.52
C LYS A 416 -16.89 23.93 9.53
N GLU A 417 -17.80 24.83 9.30
CA GLU A 417 -17.54 26.25 9.35
C GLU A 417 -17.89 26.82 10.71
N PHE A 418 -17.05 27.70 11.24
CA PHE A 418 -17.32 28.48 12.43
C PHE A 418 -17.40 29.96 12.06
N ASN A 419 -18.59 30.54 12.18
CA ASN A 419 -18.80 31.95 11.94
C ASN A 419 -18.56 32.74 13.24
N GLU A 420 -17.56 33.60 13.23
CA GLU A 420 -17.14 34.38 14.40
C GLU A 420 -18.15 35.49 14.78
N GLU A 421 -18.94 36.00 13.82
CA GLU A 421 -19.89 37.11 14.09
C GLU A 421 -21.11 36.66 14.90
N ASP A 422 -21.65 35.48 14.59
CA ASP A 422 -22.82 34.94 15.24
C ASP A 422 -22.54 33.78 16.21
N ASN A 423 -21.25 33.36 16.29
CA ASN A 423 -20.73 32.26 17.12
C ASN A 423 -21.42 30.93 16.83
N ASN A 424 -21.76 30.67 15.54
CA ASN A 424 -22.46 29.47 15.11
C ASN A 424 -21.53 28.52 14.31
N TYR A 425 -21.82 27.22 14.41
CA TYR A 425 -21.22 26.19 13.61
C TYR A 425 -22.17 25.75 12.50
N TYR A 426 -21.66 25.67 11.27
CA TYR A 426 -22.35 25.08 10.13
C TYR A 426 -21.71 23.72 9.83
N ILE A 427 -22.48 22.64 10.06
CA ILE A 427 -22.01 21.24 9.94
C ILE A 427 -22.50 20.70 8.59
N HIS A 428 -21.60 20.06 7.84
CA HIS A 428 -21.88 19.54 6.50
C HIS A 428 -22.15 18.04 6.49
N VAL A 429 -21.65 17.30 7.48
CA VAL A 429 -21.74 15.84 7.53
C VAL A 429 -22.56 15.36 8.72
N PHE A 430 -23.59 14.56 8.44
CA PHE A 430 -24.47 13.98 9.45
C PHE A 430 -24.30 12.46 9.60
N GLU A 431 -23.62 11.79 8.65
CA GLU A 431 -23.44 10.35 8.66
C GLU A 431 -22.01 10.00 8.21
N TYR A 432 -21.34 9.12 8.97
CA TYR A 432 -20.01 8.66 8.62
C TYR A 432 -20.06 7.71 7.41
N LYS A 433 -19.24 8.01 6.40
CA LYS A 433 -19.06 7.21 5.19
C LYS A 433 -17.61 7.32 4.72
N GLU A 434 -17.09 6.30 4.05
CA GLU A 434 -15.80 6.36 3.37
C GLU A 434 -16.00 6.20 1.87
N GLU A 435 -15.30 7.01 1.08
CA GLU A 435 -15.21 6.89 -0.37
C GLU A 435 -13.74 6.67 -0.75
N HIS A 436 -13.49 5.77 -1.69
CA HIS A 436 -12.14 5.40 -2.09
C HIS A 436 -11.94 5.62 -3.57
N TYR A 437 -10.80 6.21 -3.93
CA TYR A 437 -10.40 6.48 -5.30
C TYR A 437 -9.03 5.85 -5.54
N ILE A 438 -8.93 4.99 -6.56
CA ILE A 438 -7.73 4.21 -6.87
C ILE A 438 -7.09 4.75 -8.14
N ASN A 439 -5.78 4.96 -8.12
CA ASN A 439 -5.01 5.47 -9.24
C ASN A 439 -5.62 6.75 -9.83
N ARG A 440 -5.94 6.74 -11.12
CA ARG A 440 -6.48 7.90 -11.86
C ARG A 440 -7.97 8.19 -11.62
N GLU A 441 -8.69 7.35 -10.88
CA GLU A 441 -10.14 7.48 -10.72
C GLU A 441 -10.56 8.85 -10.15
N LEU A 442 -9.81 9.35 -9.15
CA LEU A 442 -10.08 10.68 -8.60
C LEU A 442 -9.84 11.78 -9.62
N ILE A 443 -8.74 11.71 -10.38
CA ILE A 443 -8.39 12.75 -11.34
C ILE A 443 -9.32 12.72 -12.59
N GLU A 444 -9.80 11.54 -12.98
CA GLU A 444 -10.77 11.39 -14.07
C GLU A 444 -12.14 11.97 -13.71
N ASN A 445 -12.47 12.06 -12.42
CA ASN A 445 -13.74 12.57 -11.91
C ASN A 445 -13.58 13.87 -11.10
N ILE A 446 -12.41 14.52 -11.16
CA ILE A 446 -12.06 15.60 -10.23
C ILE A 446 -13.05 16.78 -10.27
N ALA A 447 -13.49 17.19 -11.46
CA ALA A 447 -14.47 18.25 -11.59
C ALA A 447 -15.80 17.94 -10.92
N GLN A 448 -16.27 16.69 -11.02
CA GLN A 448 -17.51 16.23 -10.41
C GLN A 448 -17.38 16.12 -8.89
N VAL A 449 -16.21 15.68 -8.40
CA VAL A 449 -15.94 15.49 -6.97
C VAL A 449 -15.80 16.86 -6.29
N GLU A 450 -15.08 17.80 -6.91
CA GLU A 450 -14.94 19.16 -6.39
C GLU A 450 -16.26 19.94 -6.35
N ASN A 451 -17.21 19.60 -7.22
CA ASN A 451 -18.56 20.18 -7.17
C ASN A 451 -19.41 19.65 -5.99
N LYS A 452 -18.99 18.55 -5.33
CA LYS A 452 -19.66 18.03 -4.15
C LYS A 452 -19.28 18.80 -2.87
N GLY A 453 -18.05 19.33 -2.78
CA GLY A 453 -17.59 20.06 -1.62
C GLY A 453 -16.21 20.67 -1.78
N LEU A 454 -15.90 21.67 -0.94
CA LEU A 454 -14.63 22.40 -0.95
C LEU A 454 -13.44 21.56 -0.46
N GLU A 455 -13.67 20.46 0.26
CA GLU A 455 -12.65 19.60 0.84
C GLU A 455 -11.68 19.03 -0.19
N PHE A 456 -12.16 18.78 -1.42
CA PHE A 456 -11.32 18.33 -2.53
C PHE A 456 -10.54 19.45 -3.21
N GLN A 457 -10.94 20.70 -2.98
CA GLN A 457 -10.27 21.88 -3.55
C GLN A 457 -9.19 22.44 -2.63
N LYS A 458 -9.23 22.11 -1.33
CA LYS A 458 -8.35 22.69 -0.31
C LYS A 458 -7.23 21.74 0.07
N ILE A 459 -6.07 22.32 0.40
CA ILE A 459 -4.90 21.56 0.84
C ILE A 459 -4.89 21.32 2.36
N TRP A 460 -5.56 22.16 3.12
CA TRP A 460 -5.69 22.01 4.56
C TRP A 460 -6.74 20.96 4.95
N GLY A 461 -6.69 20.46 6.16
CA GLY A 461 -7.67 19.50 6.69
C GLY A 461 -7.46 18.06 6.21
N ASN A 462 -6.42 17.81 5.43
CA ASN A 462 -6.13 16.53 4.81
C ASN A 462 -4.81 15.94 5.32
N LEU A 463 -4.63 14.64 5.19
CA LEU A 463 -3.39 13.92 5.52
C LEU A 463 -2.75 13.41 4.23
N TYR A 464 -1.47 13.66 4.06
CA TYR A 464 -0.70 13.31 2.87
C TYR A 464 0.51 12.46 3.25
N HIS A 465 0.77 11.38 2.53
CA HIS A 465 2.05 10.68 2.64
C HIS A 465 3.17 11.59 2.12
N LYS A 466 4.24 11.77 2.88
CA LYS A 466 5.33 12.73 2.60
C LYS A 466 5.95 12.56 1.21
N ARG A 467 6.02 11.33 0.67
CA ARG A 467 6.58 11.06 -0.66
C ARG A 467 5.94 11.90 -1.79
N LEU A 468 4.67 12.27 -1.63
CA LEU A 468 3.94 13.06 -2.63
C LEU A 468 4.54 14.47 -2.83
N PHE A 469 5.30 14.95 -1.85
CA PHE A 469 5.98 16.25 -1.89
C PHE A 469 7.45 16.18 -2.32
N GLU A 470 8.01 15.00 -2.64
CA GLU A 470 9.42 14.87 -3.04
C GLU A 470 9.73 15.64 -4.33
N ASN A 471 8.79 15.64 -5.29
CA ASN A 471 8.94 16.32 -6.57
C ASN A 471 7.91 17.43 -6.80
N LEU A 472 7.10 17.74 -5.78
CA LEU A 472 5.99 18.66 -5.90
C LEU A 472 5.98 19.64 -4.75
N MET A 473 6.10 20.93 -5.08
CA MET A 473 6.08 22.04 -4.15
C MET A 473 5.01 23.05 -4.53
N PHE A 474 4.55 23.85 -3.57
CA PHE A 474 3.66 24.96 -3.85
C PHE A 474 4.36 26.00 -4.75
N PRO A 475 3.66 26.56 -5.75
CA PRO A 475 4.24 27.55 -6.65
C PRO A 475 4.57 28.85 -5.89
N ILE A 476 5.77 29.34 -6.11
CA ILE A 476 6.25 30.62 -5.52
C ILE A 476 5.70 31.77 -6.36
N ASP A 477 5.37 32.90 -5.70
CA ASP A 477 4.84 34.12 -6.34
C ASP A 477 3.55 33.92 -7.14
N LYS A 478 2.76 32.90 -6.77
CA LYS A 478 1.45 32.64 -7.37
C LYS A 478 0.40 32.49 -6.28
N ASN A 479 -0.68 33.24 -6.39
CA ASN A 479 -1.88 33.04 -5.58
C ASN A 479 -2.70 31.84 -6.14
N ILE A 480 -3.70 31.39 -5.39
CA ILE A 480 -4.54 30.23 -5.74
C ILE A 480 -3.70 28.94 -5.83
N GLU A 481 -2.79 28.79 -4.87
CA GLU A 481 -1.82 27.69 -4.80
C GLU A 481 -2.51 26.32 -4.64
N ASP A 482 -3.65 26.26 -3.95
CA ASP A 482 -4.42 25.01 -3.76
C ASP A 482 -4.88 24.44 -5.10
N THR A 483 -5.50 25.27 -5.95
CA THR A 483 -5.97 24.86 -7.30
C THR A 483 -4.82 24.40 -8.19
N ARG A 484 -3.61 24.97 -8.01
CA ARG A 484 -2.42 24.60 -8.80
C ARG A 484 -1.73 23.35 -8.29
N THR A 485 -1.96 22.95 -7.03
CA THR A 485 -1.20 21.88 -6.35
C THR A 485 -2.04 20.61 -6.15
N ASN A 486 -3.29 20.72 -5.70
CA ASN A 486 -4.09 19.55 -5.30
C ASN A 486 -4.25 18.50 -6.40
N TYR A 487 -4.61 18.89 -7.61
CA TYR A 487 -4.79 17.92 -8.68
C TYR A 487 -3.49 17.16 -9.03
N LYS A 488 -2.33 17.80 -8.84
CA LYS A 488 -1.01 17.18 -9.04
C LYS A 488 -0.72 16.13 -7.96
N LEU A 489 -1.09 16.41 -6.70
CA LEU A 489 -1.02 15.43 -5.61
C LEU A 489 -1.92 14.23 -5.88
N TYR A 490 -3.14 14.47 -6.38
CA TYR A 490 -4.06 13.40 -6.76
C TYR A 490 -3.55 12.56 -7.96
N MET A 491 -2.81 13.17 -8.88
CA MET A 491 -2.17 12.46 -9.99
C MET A 491 -1.04 11.53 -9.53
N GLU A 492 -0.29 11.94 -8.48
CA GLU A 492 0.83 11.18 -7.91
C GLU A 492 0.36 10.10 -6.92
N SER A 493 -0.85 10.21 -6.39
CA SER A 493 -1.38 9.27 -5.41
C SER A 493 -1.90 8.00 -6.05
N CYS A 494 -1.48 6.85 -5.53
CA CYS A 494 -2.03 5.56 -5.93
C CYS A 494 -3.42 5.33 -5.32
N LYS A 495 -3.70 5.88 -4.13
CA LYS A 495 -4.99 5.74 -3.46
C LYS A 495 -5.31 6.92 -2.57
N THR A 496 -6.51 7.45 -2.76
CA THR A 496 -7.09 8.52 -1.93
C THR A 496 -8.36 8.02 -1.25
N THR A 497 -8.50 8.27 0.04
CA THR A 497 -9.72 8.01 0.80
C THR A 497 -10.33 9.32 1.26
N TYR A 498 -11.63 9.50 1.03
CA TYR A 498 -12.42 10.58 1.63
C TYR A 498 -13.24 10.00 2.79
N ILE A 499 -13.12 10.62 3.97
CA ILE A 499 -13.93 10.29 5.14
C ILE A 499 -14.94 11.41 5.40
N HIS A 500 -16.22 11.06 5.41
CA HIS A 500 -17.31 11.95 5.75
C HIS A 500 -17.34 12.19 7.26
N LYS A 501 -16.40 13.01 7.75
CA LYS A 501 -16.32 13.38 9.16
C LYS A 501 -15.74 14.79 9.27
N ASP A 502 -16.50 15.70 9.91
CA ASP A 502 -16.13 17.10 10.09
C ASP A 502 -15.04 17.23 11.17
N LEU A 503 -13.79 17.12 10.77
CA LEU A 503 -12.62 17.10 11.65
C LEU A 503 -11.89 18.42 11.71
N TYR A 504 -12.01 19.23 10.67
CA TYR A 504 -11.38 20.54 10.55
C TYR A 504 -12.42 21.64 10.77
N VAL A 505 -12.06 22.74 11.41
CA VAL A 505 -12.94 23.88 11.65
C VAL A 505 -12.42 25.09 10.91
N TYR A 506 -13.06 25.41 9.80
CA TYR A 506 -12.76 26.58 9.00
C TYR A 506 -13.44 27.83 9.60
N ARG A 507 -12.65 28.84 9.94
CA ARG A 507 -13.15 30.09 10.51
C ARG A 507 -13.57 31.07 9.43
N ILE A 508 -14.83 31.49 9.45
CA ILE A 508 -15.34 32.60 8.63
C ILE A 508 -15.15 33.89 9.42
N ARG A 509 -14.36 34.81 8.86
CA ARG A 509 -14.07 36.13 9.47
C ARG A 509 -13.99 37.23 8.42
N LYS A 510 -14.29 38.46 8.82
CA LYS A 510 -14.09 39.62 7.93
C LYS A 510 -12.62 39.86 7.60
N GLY A 511 -12.34 40.19 6.34
CA GLY A 511 -10.98 40.50 5.87
C GLY A 511 -10.18 39.25 5.51
N SER A 512 -10.82 38.15 5.22
CA SER A 512 -10.19 36.99 4.59
C SER A 512 -9.61 37.35 3.23
N ILE A 513 -8.53 36.69 2.83
CA ILE A 513 -7.89 36.91 1.49
C ILE A 513 -8.90 36.65 0.35
N SER A 514 -9.83 35.74 0.57
CA SER A 514 -10.89 35.39 -0.39
C SER A 514 -11.98 36.45 -0.59
N ASP A 515 -12.06 37.46 0.29
CA ASP A 515 -13.15 38.47 0.24
C ASP A 515 -12.87 39.60 -0.75
N ASN A 516 -11.62 39.75 -1.24
CA ASN A 516 -11.21 40.88 -2.07
C ASN A 516 -10.95 40.43 -3.51
N ILE A 517 -11.87 40.73 -4.41
CA ILE A 517 -11.67 40.56 -5.85
C ILE A 517 -10.76 41.70 -6.37
N SER A 518 -9.60 41.31 -6.90
CA SER A 518 -8.63 42.23 -7.52
C SER A 518 -8.24 41.73 -8.91
N GLU A 519 -7.62 42.59 -9.73
CA GLU A 519 -7.07 42.17 -11.04
C GLU A 519 -6.06 41.04 -10.89
N GLU A 520 -5.22 41.11 -9.86
CA GLU A 520 -4.22 40.08 -9.56
C GLU A 520 -4.89 38.74 -9.18
N PHE A 521 -5.91 38.77 -8.34
CA PHE A 521 -6.68 37.58 -7.97
C PHE A 521 -7.29 36.92 -9.20
N LEU A 522 -8.02 37.68 -10.03
CA LEU A 522 -8.66 37.17 -11.24
C LEU A 522 -7.64 36.59 -12.24
N THR A 523 -6.49 37.25 -12.37
CA THR A 523 -5.42 36.77 -13.25
C THR A 523 -4.88 35.43 -12.78
N ASN A 524 -4.56 35.32 -11.50
CA ASN A 524 -4.02 34.08 -10.92
C ASN A 524 -5.03 32.94 -10.97
N GLU A 525 -6.33 33.19 -10.70
CA GLU A 525 -7.36 32.17 -10.76
C GLU A 525 -7.58 31.66 -12.19
N LEU A 526 -7.68 32.57 -13.16
CA LEU A 526 -7.82 32.19 -14.57
C LEU A 526 -6.62 31.35 -15.03
N GLU A 527 -5.40 31.80 -14.74
CA GLU A 527 -4.19 31.06 -15.10
C GLU A 527 -4.14 29.67 -14.45
N ALA A 528 -4.53 29.55 -13.17
CA ALA A 528 -4.57 28.27 -12.47
C ALA A 528 -5.55 27.28 -13.11
N LEU A 529 -6.74 27.74 -13.45
CA LEU A 529 -7.75 26.93 -14.11
C LEU A 529 -7.34 26.49 -15.52
N LEU A 530 -6.75 27.40 -16.30
CA LEU A 530 -6.25 27.08 -17.64
C LEU A 530 -5.06 26.13 -17.61
N GLU A 531 -4.12 26.30 -16.66
CA GLU A 531 -2.99 25.39 -16.44
C GLU A 531 -3.51 23.96 -16.15
N ARG A 532 -4.47 23.83 -15.24
CA ARG A 532 -5.06 22.54 -14.89
C ARG A 532 -5.76 21.89 -16.09
N ILE A 533 -6.59 22.61 -16.83
CA ILE A 533 -7.26 22.09 -18.03
C ILE A 533 -6.23 21.63 -19.07
N ALA A 534 -5.17 22.42 -19.29
CA ALA A 534 -4.12 22.05 -20.23
C ALA A 534 -3.41 20.76 -19.81
N VAL A 535 -3.02 20.62 -18.54
CA VAL A 535 -2.35 19.41 -18.01
C VAL A 535 -3.27 18.19 -18.15
N LEU A 536 -4.52 18.28 -17.70
CA LEU A 536 -5.49 17.17 -17.78
C LEU A 536 -5.73 16.74 -19.24
N SER A 537 -5.84 17.71 -20.17
CA SER A 537 -5.97 17.42 -21.60
C SER A 537 -4.73 16.69 -22.16
N ILE A 538 -3.51 17.12 -21.79
CA ILE A 538 -2.25 16.52 -22.27
C ILE A 538 -2.13 15.06 -21.81
N ILE A 539 -2.58 14.73 -20.61
CA ILE A 539 -2.54 13.36 -20.08
C ILE A 539 -3.74 12.51 -20.51
N GLY A 540 -4.63 13.06 -21.35
CA GLY A 540 -5.76 12.35 -21.99
C GLY A 540 -6.99 12.18 -21.10
N ILE A 541 -7.20 13.05 -20.09
CA ILE A 541 -8.43 13.12 -19.31
C ILE A 541 -9.50 13.89 -20.12
N ASP A 542 -10.76 13.44 -20.03
CA ASP A 542 -11.89 14.19 -20.58
C ASP A 542 -12.09 15.48 -19.78
N ILE A 543 -11.94 16.61 -20.45
CA ILE A 543 -12.03 17.95 -19.85
C ILE A 543 -13.40 18.61 -20.02
N SER A 544 -14.43 17.87 -20.40
CA SER A 544 -15.76 18.43 -20.67
C SER A 544 -16.37 19.08 -19.43
N GLU A 545 -16.32 18.40 -18.28
CA GLU A 545 -16.78 18.94 -17.00
C GLU A 545 -15.87 20.06 -16.47
N GLU A 546 -14.55 20.00 -16.69
CA GLU A 546 -13.62 21.08 -16.35
C GLU A 546 -13.93 22.38 -17.10
N LYS A 547 -14.29 22.28 -18.38
CA LYS A 547 -14.72 23.44 -19.18
C LYS A 547 -16.00 24.04 -18.63
N LYS A 548 -16.95 23.21 -18.23
CA LYS A 548 -18.19 23.67 -17.59
C LYS A 548 -17.90 24.37 -16.27
N ASN A 549 -17.05 23.79 -15.43
CA ASN A 549 -16.63 24.42 -14.17
C ASN A 549 -15.92 25.76 -14.40
N LEU A 550 -15.06 25.85 -15.43
CA LEU A 550 -14.43 27.09 -15.83
C LEU A 550 -15.48 28.14 -16.23
N HIS A 551 -16.48 27.74 -17.04
CA HIS A 551 -17.58 28.60 -17.43
C HIS A 551 -18.33 29.16 -16.21
N ASP A 552 -18.82 28.27 -15.33
CA ASP A 552 -19.61 28.64 -14.16
C ASP A 552 -18.82 29.57 -13.20
N ARG A 553 -17.54 29.26 -12.99
CA ARG A 553 -16.64 30.12 -12.19
C ARG A 553 -16.44 31.50 -12.83
N LEU A 554 -16.18 31.57 -14.14
CA LEU A 554 -15.98 32.84 -14.82
C LEU A 554 -17.24 33.72 -14.80
N GLU A 555 -18.43 33.13 -14.91
CA GLU A 555 -19.69 33.91 -14.78
C GLU A 555 -19.78 34.57 -13.38
N VAL A 556 -19.56 33.80 -12.31
CA VAL A 556 -19.57 34.32 -10.94
C VAL A 556 -18.51 35.39 -10.74
N ARG A 557 -17.29 35.15 -11.20
CA ARG A 557 -16.17 36.09 -11.04
C ARG A 557 -16.35 37.37 -11.83
N LEU A 558 -16.88 37.29 -13.03
CA LEU A 558 -17.21 38.48 -13.84
C LEU A 558 -18.28 39.34 -13.17
N GLN A 559 -19.29 38.75 -12.51
CA GLN A 559 -20.25 39.51 -11.72
C GLN A 559 -19.59 40.18 -10.53
N GLN A 560 -18.79 39.46 -9.75
CA GLN A 560 -18.04 40.02 -8.60
C GLN A 560 -17.07 41.14 -9.04
N ALA A 561 -16.42 40.97 -10.19
CA ALA A 561 -15.52 41.98 -10.76
C ALA A 561 -16.27 43.25 -11.16
N LYS A 562 -17.49 43.12 -11.69
CA LYS A 562 -18.37 44.28 -11.96
C LYS A 562 -18.71 45.02 -10.66
N ASP A 563 -19.13 44.28 -9.65
CA ASP A 563 -19.46 44.85 -8.32
C ASP A 563 -18.26 45.55 -7.68
N ALA A 564 -17.03 45.12 -8.01
CA ALA A 564 -15.77 45.73 -7.59
C ALA A 564 -15.27 46.84 -8.54
N GLY A 565 -15.98 47.17 -9.61
CA GLY A 565 -15.61 48.23 -10.55
C GLY A 565 -14.46 47.89 -11.50
N LEU A 566 -14.23 46.61 -11.80
CA LEU A 566 -13.13 46.13 -12.64
C LEU A 566 -13.50 45.89 -14.12
N GLU A 567 -14.66 46.33 -14.59
CA GLU A 567 -15.18 46.03 -15.94
C GLU A 567 -14.28 46.58 -17.08
N ASN A 568 -13.50 47.61 -16.78
CA ASN A 568 -12.63 48.25 -17.78
C ASN A 568 -11.22 47.69 -17.82
N THR A 569 -10.93 46.64 -17.03
CA THR A 569 -9.60 46.03 -16.92
C THR A 569 -9.32 45.03 -18.05
N GLU A 570 -8.05 44.79 -18.35
CA GLU A 570 -7.63 43.80 -19.35
C GLU A 570 -8.04 42.39 -18.95
N ILE A 571 -7.92 42.06 -17.66
CA ILE A 571 -8.29 40.71 -17.17
C ILE A 571 -9.80 40.47 -17.30
N PHE A 572 -10.65 41.46 -17.04
CA PHE A 572 -12.09 41.33 -17.22
C PHE A 572 -12.44 41.00 -18.68
N ARG A 573 -11.82 41.70 -19.63
CA ARG A 573 -12.00 41.44 -21.06
C ARG A 573 -11.53 40.03 -21.41
N ARG A 574 -10.34 39.62 -20.93
CA ARG A 574 -9.80 38.27 -21.17
C ARG A 574 -10.71 37.16 -20.62
N CYS A 575 -11.22 37.32 -19.41
CA CYS A 575 -12.21 36.38 -18.84
C CYS A 575 -13.47 36.28 -19.69
N THR A 576 -13.97 37.42 -20.20
CA THR A 576 -15.16 37.48 -21.08
C THR A 576 -14.91 36.79 -22.42
N GLU A 577 -13.76 37.00 -23.07
CA GLU A 577 -13.35 36.33 -24.28
C GLU A 577 -13.26 34.81 -24.12
N ILE A 578 -12.68 34.34 -23.00
CA ILE A 578 -12.56 32.91 -22.71
C ILE A 578 -13.94 32.29 -22.46
N LEU A 579 -14.82 32.97 -21.72
CA LEU A 579 -16.20 32.55 -21.51
C LEU A 579 -16.94 32.36 -22.84
N TYR A 580 -16.80 33.33 -23.74
CA TYR A 580 -17.40 33.26 -25.08
C TYR A 580 -16.88 32.06 -25.89
N LEU A 581 -15.59 31.78 -25.84
CA LEU A 581 -14.97 30.62 -26.52
C LEU A 581 -15.41 29.27 -25.92
N VAL A 582 -15.59 29.21 -24.61
CA VAL A 582 -16.07 27.99 -23.92
C VAL A 582 -17.51 27.68 -24.27
N ASP A 583 -18.34 28.71 -24.46
CA ASP A 583 -19.73 28.60 -24.93
C ASP A 583 -19.87 28.11 -26.39
N GLY A 584 -18.79 28.04 -27.13
CA GLY A 584 -18.79 27.63 -28.54
C GLY A 584 -19.45 28.67 -29.48
N LYS A 585 -19.44 29.97 -29.10
CA LYS A 585 -20.01 31.09 -29.87
C LYS A 585 -18.96 31.84 -30.68
#